data_5a81ab8e5e851dc200f4ab0c8af9a15c
#
_entry.id   5a81ab8e5e851dc200f4ab0c8af9a15c
#
_cell.length_a   1.000
_cell.length_b   1.000
_cell.length_c   1.000
_cell.angle_alpha   90.00
_cell.angle_beta   90.00
_cell.angle_gamma   90.00
#
_symmetry.space_group_name_H-M   'P 1'
#
loop_
_entity.id
_entity.type
_entity.pdbx_description
1 polymer ?
#
loop_
_entity_poly.entity_id
_entity_poly.type
_entity_poly.pdbx_seq_one_letter_code
_entity_poly.pdbx_strand_id
1 'polypeptide(L)'
;SNKKNFALISLFIFLLYPYFLGHSLINPKDIPFLSFWIISTYVLCKILKKLYKEESIPIKYIVYLSITTSLLISIRIVGILILLQFLIFIITFSEIKNKSFLNFIKNNIKNFFILLFTLILLLYLLNPIFWHDPSEILSSLKWMSKYQQDVSTLTLGEYMRALNLPASYYFIWLFFKLPILIILGFLLFPFIEKKFSKNNLNKILTYSLIFTCLI
;
A
#
# COMPACT_ATOMS: atom_id res chain seq x y z
N SER A 1 -8.25 5.72 26.99
CA SER A 1 -7.58 7.01 26.75
C SER A 1 -6.22 6.84 26.09
N ASN A 2 -5.37 5.93 26.53
CA ASN A 2 -4.01 5.74 25.98
C ASN A 2 -3.96 5.47 24.46
N LYS A 3 -4.94 4.75 23.90
CA LYS A 3 -4.97 4.46 22.45
C LYS A 3 -5.23 5.72 21.59
N LYS A 4 -6.04 6.65 22.08
CA LYS A 4 -6.31 7.93 21.38
C LYS A 4 -5.08 8.83 21.39
N ASN A 5 -4.40 8.93 22.50
CA ASN A 5 -3.18 9.74 22.63
C ASN A 5 -2.07 9.18 21.72
N PHE A 6 -1.92 7.86 21.67
CA PHE A 6 -0.95 7.22 20.77
C PHE A 6 -1.27 7.50 19.29
N ALA A 7 -2.52 7.41 18.89
CA ALA A 7 -2.95 7.74 17.53
C ALA A 7 -2.69 9.20 17.16
N LEU A 8 -2.95 10.13 18.09
CA LEU A 8 -2.67 11.56 17.90
C LEU A 8 -1.17 11.82 17.76
N ILE A 9 -0.35 11.25 18.63
CA ILE A 9 1.12 11.40 18.56
C ILE A 9 1.63 10.87 17.21
N SER A 10 1.18 9.69 16.78
CA SER A 10 1.57 9.11 15.47
C SER A 10 1.15 10.01 14.30
N LEU A 11 -0.05 10.61 14.38
CA LEU A 11 -0.52 11.56 13.38
C LEU A 11 0.35 12.83 13.35
N PHE A 12 0.70 13.39 14.49
CA PHE A 12 1.57 14.55 14.56
C PHE A 12 2.97 14.27 14.01
N ILE A 13 3.58 13.13 14.37
CA ILE A 13 4.88 12.72 13.83
C ILE A 13 4.82 12.61 12.30
N PHE A 14 3.75 12.04 11.77
CA PHE A 14 3.56 11.90 10.33
C PHE A 14 3.37 13.25 9.64
N LEU A 15 2.50 14.12 10.16
CA LEU A 15 2.19 15.43 9.57
C LEU A 15 3.38 16.40 9.65
N LEU A 16 4.16 16.33 10.73
CA LEU A 16 5.33 17.22 10.93
C LEU A 16 6.61 16.66 10.29
N TYR A 17 6.53 15.52 9.63
CA TYR A 17 7.68 14.97 8.92
C TYR A 17 8.12 15.93 7.80
N PRO A 18 9.36 16.51 7.86
CA PRO A 18 9.77 17.59 6.97
C PRO A 18 9.71 17.23 5.49
N TYR A 19 10.07 15.99 5.15
CA TYR A 19 10.01 15.51 3.76
C TYR A 19 8.58 15.50 3.23
N PHE A 20 7.62 15.05 4.04
CA PHE A 20 6.21 15.04 3.69
C PHE A 20 5.67 16.46 3.50
N LEU A 21 5.98 17.37 4.44
CA LEU A 21 5.58 18.78 4.35
C LEU A 21 6.14 19.45 3.11
N GLY A 22 7.44 19.28 2.82
CA GLY A 22 8.08 19.84 1.63
C GLY A 22 7.45 19.34 0.33
N HIS A 23 7.24 18.03 0.22
CA HIS A 23 6.58 17.45 -0.95
C HIS A 23 5.11 17.85 -1.09
N SER A 24 4.39 18.09 0.01
CA SER A 24 2.98 18.50 -0.05
C SER A 24 2.75 19.84 -0.76
N LEU A 25 3.74 20.71 -0.75
CA LEU A 25 3.67 22.03 -1.37
C LEU A 25 4.06 22.00 -2.87
N ILE A 26 4.85 21.04 -3.29
CA ILE A 26 5.49 21.05 -4.62
C ILE A 26 4.96 19.92 -5.52
N ASN A 27 4.58 18.78 -4.94
CA ASN A 27 4.24 17.59 -5.72
C ASN A 27 2.74 17.29 -5.69
N PRO A 28 1.99 17.68 -6.74
CA PRO A 28 0.53 17.50 -6.77
C PRO A 28 0.07 16.05 -6.94
N LYS A 29 0.97 15.11 -7.26
CA LYS A 29 0.62 13.70 -7.50
C LYS A 29 0.89 12.82 -6.29
N ASP A 30 2.00 13.02 -5.58
CA ASP A 30 2.42 12.11 -4.51
C ASP A 30 1.52 12.21 -3.26
N ILE A 31 1.02 13.39 -2.94
CA ILE A 31 0.16 13.57 -1.77
C ILE A 31 -1.22 12.94 -1.95
N PRO A 32 -1.97 13.19 -3.05
CA PRO A 32 -3.20 12.44 -3.31
C PRO A 32 -2.99 10.94 -3.38
N PHE A 33 -1.90 10.49 -4.03
CA PHE A 33 -1.57 9.07 -4.09
C PHE A 33 -1.39 8.47 -2.70
N LEU A 34 -0.58 9.08 -1.84
CA LEU A 34 -0.38 8.62 -0.46
C LEU A 34 -1.68 8.64 0.34
N SER A 35 -2.51 9.66 0.17
CA SER A 35 -3.80 9.77 0.86
C SER A 35 -4.73 8.61 0.51
N PHE A 36 -4.90 8.31 -0.77
CA PHE A 36 -5.71 7.17 -1.21
C PHE A 36 -5.08 5.82 -0.85
N TRP A 37 -3.75 5.72 -0.81
CA TRP A 37 -3.06 4.53 -0.32
C TRP A 37 -3.40 4.24 1.15
N ILE A 38 -3.34 5.26 2.00
CA ILE A 38 -3.71 5.15 3.43
C ILE A 38 -5.18 4.77 3.58
N ILE A 39 -6.09 5.40 2.81
CA ILE A 39 -7.52 5.08 2.84
C ILE A 39 -7.75 3.62 2.40
N SER A 40 -7.14 3.18 1.31
CA SER A 40 -7.24 1.80 0.84
C SER A 40 -6.73 0.79 1.87
N THR A 41 -5.57 1.06 2.48
CA THR A 41 -5.00 0.24 3.56
C THR A 41 -5.94 0.19 4.77
N TYR A 42 -6.59 1.31 5.12
CA TYR A 42 -7.61 1.33 6.17
C TYR A 42 -8.81 0.44 5.82
N VAL A 43 -9.29 0.48 4.57
CA VAL A 43 -10.36 -0.41 4.09
C VAL A 43 -9.93 -1.87 4.19
N LEU A 44 -8.70 -2.20 3.80
CA LEU A 44 -8.13 -3.55 3.95
C LEU A 44 -8.09 -3.99 5.42
N CYS A 45 -7.69 -3.12 6.33
CA CYS A 45 -7.75 -3.41 7.77
C CYS A 45 -9.19 -3.67 8.27
N LYS A 46 -10.18 -2.97 7.72
CA LYS A 46 -11.60 -3.23 8.03
C LYS A 46 -12.07 -4.59 7.48
N ILE A 47 -11.66 -4.92 6.26
CA ILE A 47 -11.93 -6.25 5.66
C ILE A 47 -11.36 -7.35 6.56
N LEU A 48 -10.09 -7.24 6.97
CA LEU A 48 -9.46 -8.23 7.86
C LEU A 48 -10.19 -8.38 9.19
N LYS A 49 -10.58 -7.26 9.80
CA LYS A 49 -11.34 -7.30 11.07
C LYS A 49 -12.67 -8.00 10.91
N LYS A 50 -13.34 -7.83 9.78
CA LYS A 50 -14.59 -8.51 9.47
C LYS A 50 -14.38 -9.99 9.18
N LEU A 51 -13.41 -10.33 8.34
CA LEU A 51 -13.02 -11.71 8.06
C LEU A 51 -12.69 -12.48 9.35
N TYR A 52 -11.99 -11.82 10.27
CA TYR A 52 -11.63 -12.44 11.53
C TYR A 52 -12.85 -12.80 12.41
N LYS A 53 -13.92 -12.00 12.35
CA LYS A 53 -15.15 -12.17 13.13
C LYS A 53 -16.20 -13.01 12.42
N GLU A 54 -16.47 -12.71 11.15
CA GLU A 54 -17.65 -13.17 10.40
C GLU A 54 -17.30 -14.19 9.30
N GLU A 55 -15.99 -14.42 9.06
CA GLU A 55 -15.46 -15.34 8.02
C GLU A 55 -15.88 -15.00 6.59
N SER A 56 -16.63 -13.93 6.38
CA SER A 56 -17.06 -13.42 5.07
C SER A 56 -16.67 -11.96 4.87
N ILE A 57 -16.47 -11.56 3.62
CA ILE A 57 -16.16 -10.17 3.28
C ILE A 57 -17.47 -9.47 2.91
N PRO A 58 -17.92 -8.44 3.67
CA PRO A 58 -19.09 -7.66 3.27
C PRO A 58 -18.85 -6.91 1.95
N ILE A 59 -19.78 -7.01 1.03
CA ILE A 59 -19.71 -6.41 -0.32
C ILE A 59 -19.37 -4.92 -0.29
N LYS A 60 -19.90 -4.18 0.69
CA LYS A 60 -19.63 -2.74 0.82
C LYS A 60 -18.12 -2.41 0.92
N TYR A 61 -17.33 -3.22 1.63
CA TYR A 61 -15.89 -2.98 1.75
C TYR A 61 -15.15 -3.35 0.47
N ILE A 62 -15.65 -4.32 -0.29
CA ILE A 62 -15.14 -4.65 -1.62
C ILE A 62 -15.34 -3.46 -2.57
N VAL A 63 -16.54 -2.88 -2.58
CA VAL A 63 -16.84 -1.69 -3.39
C VAL A 63 -15.98 -0.50 -2.96
N TYR A 64 -15.83 -0.24 -1.65
CA TYR A 64 -14.94 0.82 -1.18
C TYR A 64 -13.47 0.59 -1.60
N LEU A 65 -12.99 -0.65 -1.52
CA LEU A 65 -11.65 -1.01 -1.99
C LEU A 65 -11.51 -0.74 -3.49
N SER A 66 -12.51 -1.13 -4.29
CA SER A 66 -12.49 -0.87 -5.75
C SER A 66 -12.44 0.62 -6.07
N ILE A 67 -13.26 1.44 -5.39
CA ILE A 67 -13.27 2.90 -5.57
C ILE A 67 -11.90 3.50 -5.23
N THR A 68 -11.37 3.18 -4.06
CA THR A 68 -10.09 3.75 -3.63
C THR A 68 -8.92 3.26 -4.48
N THR A 69 -8.95 2.00 -4.94
CA THR A 69 -7.95 1.43 -5.85
C THR A 69 -8.01 2.06 -7.24
N SER A 70 -9.21 2.28 -7.79
CA SER A 70 -9.35 2.94 -9.10
C SER A 70 -8.84 4.38 -9.08
N LEU A 71 -9.08 5.13 -8.00
CA LEU A 71 -8.53 6.47 -7.81
C LEU A 71 -7.00 6.43 -7.68
N LEU A 72 -6.45 5.47 -6.94
CA LEU A 72 -4.99 5.26 -6.86
C LEU A 72 -4.36 5.04 -8.24
N ILE A 73 -4.93 4.11 -9.02
CA ILE A 73 -4.40 3.77 -10.34
C ILE A 73 -4.54 4.96 -11.30
N SER A 74 -5.62 5.75 -11.19
CA SER A 74 -5.82 6.95 -12.02
C SER A 74 -4.82 8.06 -11.70
N ILE A 75 -4.30 8.14 -10.46
CA ILE A 75 -3.23 9.09 -10.10
C ILE A 75 -1.87 8.56 -10.57
N ARG A 76 -1.58 7.30 -10.26
CA ARG A 76 -0.36 6.59 -10.68
C ARG A 76 -0.67 5.11 -10.88
N ILE A 77 -0.26 4.55 -11.99
CA ILE A 77 -0.48 3.15 -12.34
C ILE A 77 0.09 2.16 -11.30
N VAL A 78 1.15 2.58 -10.57
CA VAL A 78 1.74 1.84 -9.45
C VAL A 78 0.71 1.58 -8.32
N GLY A 79 -0.39 2.34 -8.27
CA GLY A 79 -1.52 2.07 -7.36
C GLY A 79 -2.10 0.66 -7.45
N ILE A 80 -1.84 -0.07 -8.54
CA ILE A 80 -2.21 -1.50 -8.68
C ILE A 80 -1.59 -2.38 -7.57
N LEU A 81 -0.48 -1.96 -6.97
CA LEU A 81 0.18 -2.68 -5.88
C LEU A 81 -0.70 -2.82 -4.62
N ILE A 82 -1.77 -2.02 -4.49
CA ILE A 82 -2.74 -2.21 -3.42
C ILE A 82 -3.47 -3.56 -3.51
N LEU A 83 -3.60 -4.11 -4.73
CA LEU A 83 -4.15 -5.47 -4.92
C LEU A 83 -3.17 -6.54 -4.43
N LEU A 84 -1.87 -6.32 -4.60
CA LEU A 84 -0.84 -7.18 -4.01
C LEU A 84 -0.88 -7.10 -2.48
N GLN A 85 -1.04 -5.90 -1.91
CA GLN A 85 -1.26 -5.72 -0.48
C GLN A 85 -2.49 -6.49 0.00
N PHE A 86 -3.59 -6.47 -0.75
CA PHE A 86 -4.79 -7.25 -0.43
C PHE A 86 -4.50 -8.77 -0.42
N LEU A 87 -3.77 -9.29 -1.40
CA LEU A 87 -3.35 -10.69 -1.42
C LEU A 87 -2.49 -11.06 -0.21
N ILE A 88 -1.52 -10.22 0.16
CA ILE A 88 -0.69 -10.43 1.36
C ILE A 88 -1.57 -10.50 2.61
N PHE A 89 -2.57 -9.63 2.73
CA PHE A 89 -3.51 -9.62 3.84
C PHE A 89 -4.29 -10.94 3.93
N ILE A 90 -4.74 -11.50 2.80
CA ILE A 90 -5.47 -12.77 2.75
C ILE A 90 -4.54 -13.94 3.09
N ILE A 91 -3.32 -13.97 2.55
CA ILE A 91 -2.33 -15.02 2.83
C ILE A 91 -2.02 -15.04 4.33
N THR A 92 -1.68 -13.89 4.91
CA THR A 92 -1.39 -13.77 6.34
C THR A 92 -2.57 -14.21 7.22
N PHE A 93 -3.80 -13.88 6.79
CA PHE A 93 -5.01 -14.32 7.48
C PHE A 93 -5.16 -15.85 7.41
N SER A 94 -4.96 -16.45 6.24
CA SER A 94 -5.07 -17.90 6.02
C SER A 94 -4.06 -18.67 6.88
N GLU A 95 -2.80 -18.22 6.89
CA GLU A 95 -1.72 -18.83 7.67
C GLU A 95 -2.03 -18.82 9.18
N ILE A 96 -2.39 -17.64 9.73
CA ILE A 96 -2.60 -17.50 11.17
C ILE A 96 -3.89 -18.22 11.64
N LYS A 97 -4.88 -18.39 10.75
CA LYS A 97 -6.12 -19.12 11.03
C LYS A 97 -6.06 -20.60 10.66
N ASN A 98 -4.94 -21.09 10.12
CA ASN A 98 -4.78 -22.44 9.59
C ASN A 98 -5.92 -22.82 8.60
N LYS A 99 -6.33 -21.86 7.76
CA LYS A 99 -7.35 -22.06 6.72
C LYS A 99 -6.66 -22.20 5.36
N SER A 100 -7.18 -23.11 4.53
CA SER A 100 -6.70 -23.24 3.15
C SER A 100 -6.99 -21.95 2.38
N PHE A 101 -5.94 -21.33 1.82
CA PHE A 101 -6.04 -20.15 0.95
C PHE A 101 -6.97 -20.39 -0.25
N LEU A 102 -6.87 -21.57 -0.88
CA LEU A 102 -7.72 -21.93 -2.02
C LEU A 102 -9.20 -22.00 -1.64
N ASN A 103 -9.52 -22.60 -0.49
CA ASN A 103 -10.89 -22.66 0.00
C ASN A 103 -11.44 -21.27 0.33
N PHE A 104 -10.60 -20.37 0.86
CA PHE A 104 -10.99 -19.00 1.11
C PHE A 104 -11.33 -18.26 -0.21
N ILE A 105 -10.50 -18.40 -1.24
CA ILE A 105 -10.78 -17.79 -2.57
C ILE A 105 -12.08 -18.34 -3.12
N LYS A 106 -12.28 -19.67 -3.08
CA LYS A 106 -13.48 -20.33 -3.59
C LYS A 106 -14.75 -19.81 -2.92
N ASN A 107 -14.71 -19.63 -1.60
CA ASN A 107 -15.86 -19.13 -0.83
C ASN A 107 -16.16 -17.65 -1.07
N ASN A 108 -15.16 -16.87 -1.51
CA ASN A 108 -15.29 -15.44 -1.76
C ASN A 108 -15.20 -15.07 -3.25
N ILE A 109 -15.32 -16.04 -4.15
CA ILE A 109 -15.15 -15.84 -5.59
C ILE A 109 -16.06 -14.73 -6.14
N LYS A 110 -17.30 -14.66 -5.68
CA LYS A 110 -18.26 -13.60 -6.03
C LYS A 110 -17.72 -12.20 -5.66
N ASN A 111 -17.11 -12.07 -4.49
CA ASN A 111 -16.54 -10.81 -4.02
C ASN A 111 -15.34 -10.38 -4.87
N PHE A 112 -14.51 -11.33 -5.32
CA PHE A 112 -13.41 -11.04 -6.23
C PHE A 112 -13.91 -10.60 -7.62
N PHE A 113 -14.96 -11.24 -8.14
CA PHE A 113 -15.57 -10.79 -9.38
C PHE A 113 -16.17 -9.38 -9.27
N ILE A 114 -16.86 -9.07 -8.17
CA ILE A 114 -17.40 -7.72 -7.91
C ILE A 114 -16.25 -6.71 -7.85
N LEU A 115 -15.14 -7.06 -7.15
CA LEU A 115 -13.98 -6.19 -7.05
C LEU A 115 -13.40 -5.87 -8.43
N LEU A 116 -13.14 -6.88 -9.26
CA LEU A 116 -12.57 -6.69 -10.59
C LEU A 116 -13.53 -5.93 -11.52
N PHE A 117 -14.79 -6.30 -11.53
CA PHE A 117 -15.79 -5.64 -12.36
C PHE A 117 -15.94 -4.15 -12.01
N THR A 118 -16.14 -3.84 -10.73
CA THR A 118 -16.27 -2.45 -10.26
C THR A 118 -14.99 -1.65 -10.46
N LEU A 119 -13.82 -2.27 -10.27
CA LEU A 119 -12.54 -1.63 -10.51
C LEU A 119 -12.35 -1.26 -11.99
N ILE A 120 -12.58 -2.20 -12.90
CA ILE A 120 -12.45 -1.96 -14.36
C ILE A 120 -13.45 -0.91 -14.81
N LEU A 121 -14.71 -1.01 -14.36
CA LEU A 121 -15.75 -0.03 -14.69
C LEU A 121 -15.34 1.39 -14.23
N LEU A 122 -14.85 1.52 -13.00
CA LEU A 122 -14.44 2.82 -12.46
C LEU A 122 -13.18 3.35 -13.15
N LEU A 123 -12.20 2.49 -13.46
CA LEU A 123 -11.03 2.90 -14.24
C LEU A 123 -11.43 3.44 -15.61
N TYR A 124 -12.35 2.77 -16.29
CA TYR A 124 -12.86 3.24 -17.58
C TYR A 124 -13.56 4.60 -17.45
N LEU A 125 -14.41 4.77 -16.44
CA LEU A 125 -15.15 6.02 -16.23
C LEU A 125 -14.23 7.20 -15.84
N LEU A 126 -13.21 6.94 -15.01
CA LEU A 126 -12.32 7.99 -14.49
C LEU A 126 -11.23 8.43 -15.47
N ASN A 127 -10.93 7.62 -16.47
CA ASN A 127 -9.82 7.90 -17.40
C ASN A 127 -10.33 7.99 -18.84
N PRO A 128 -10.59 9.19 -19.35
CA PRO A 128 -11.12 9.39 -20.72
C PRO A 128 -10.23 8.81 -21.82
N ILE A 129 -8.94 8.63 -21.59
CA ILE A 129 -8.02 8.01 -22.56
C ILE A 129 -8.45 6.59 -22.93
N PHE A 130 -9.04 5.84 -21.98
CA PHE A 130 -9.53 4.48 -22.22
C PHE A 130 -10.84 4.42 -23.00
N TRP A 131 -11.50 5.56 -23.22
CA TRP A 131 -12.73 5.61 -24.03
C TRP A 131 -12.41 5.46 -25.53
N HIS A 132 -11.22 5.94 -25.95
CA HIS A 132 -10.75 5.81 -27.33
C HIS A 132 -10.09 4.44 -27.58
N ASP A 133 -9.21 4.03 -26.65
CA ASP A 133 -8.51 2.75 -26.74
C ASP A 133 -8.37 2.09 -25.36
N PRO A 134 -9.19 1.07 -25.06
CA PRO A 134 -9.08 0.33 -23.81
C PRO A 134 -7.75 -0.42 -23.63
N SER A 135 -7.00 -0.67 -24.70
CA SER A 135 -5.70 -1.33 -24.65
C SER A 135 -4.60 -0.45 -24.02
N GLU A 136 -4.85 0.87 -23.91
CA GLU A 136 -3.93 1.82 -23.27
C GLU A 136 -3.63 1.50 -21.81
N ILE A 137 -4.47 0.74 -21.13
CA ILE A 137 -4.16 0.23 -19.78
C ILE A 137 -2.92 -0.67 -19.83
N LEU A 138 -2.83 -1.57 -20.80
CA LEU A 138 -1.72 -2.50 -20.95
C LEU A 138 -0.46 -1.79 -21.49
N SER A 139 -0.64 -0.87 -22.43
CA SER A 139 0.45 -0.06 -22.97
C SER A 139 1.07 0.82 -21.88
N SER A 140 0.26 1.43 -21.01
CA SER A 140 0.73 2.22 -19.86
C SER A 140 1.57 1.40 -18.88
N LEU A 141 1.16 0.16 -18.57
CA LEU A 141 1.95 -0.75 -17.73
C LEU A 141 3.29 -1.11 -18.41
N LYS A 142 3.27 -1.38 -19.72
CA LYS A 142 4.47 -1.68 -20.48
C LYS A 142 5.42 -0.47 -20.59
N TRP A 143 4.86 0.72 -20.74
CA TRP A 143 5.62 1.98 -20.74
C TRP A 143 6.30 2.20 -19.38
N MET A 144 5.59 2.05 -18.28
CA MET A 144 6.14 2.21 -16.93
C MET A 144 7.27 1.21 -16.64
N SER A 145 7.19 -0.03 -17.13
CA SER A 145 8.24 -1.02 -16.94
C SER A 145 9.53 -0.71 -17.73
N LYS A 146 9.43 0.11 -18.78
CA LYS A 146 10.55 0.53 -19.64
C LYS A 146 10.99 1.98 -19.42
N TYR A 147 10.29 2.69 -18.51
CA TYR A 147 10.55 4.10 -18.29
C TYR A 147 11.91 4.29 -17.65
N GLN A 148 12.84 4.84 -18.41
CA GLN A 148 14.17 5.18 -17.97
C GLN A 148 14.33 6.71 -18.11
N GLN A 149 14.53 7.40 -16.99
CA GLN A 149 14.98 8.79 -17.00
C GLN A 149 16.47 8.84 -16.74
N ASP A 150 17.22 9.39 -17.69
CA ASP A 150 18.65 9.67 -17.49
C ASP A 150 18.81 10.99 -16.71
N VAL A 151 18.51 10.91 -15.42
CA VAL A 151 18.65 12.04 -14.48
C VAL A 151 19.86 11.77 -13.59
N SER A 152 20.71 12.79 -13.41
CA SER A 152 21.82 12.70 -12.45
C SER A 152 21.31 12.91 -11.03
N THR A 153 21.69 12.03 -10.12
CA THR A 153 21.38 12.14 -8.69
C THR A 153 22.67 12.26 -7.88
N LEU A 154 22.65 13.14 -6.89
CA LEU A 154 23.74 13.26 -5.93
C LEU A 154 23.58 12.18 -4.85
N THR A 155 24.51 11.24 -4.78
CA THR A 155 24.49 10.15 -3.82
C THR A 155 25.86 10.00 -3.18
N LEU A 156 25.94 10.11 -1.84
CA LEU A 156 27.18 10.03 -1.06
C LEU A 156 28.28 11.02 -1.53
N GLY A 157 27.88 12.19 -2.04
CA GLY A 157 28.82 13.21 -2.51
C GLY A 157 29.21 13.09 -4.00
N GLU A 158 28.74 12.07 -4.70
CA GLU A 158 29.03 11.86 -6.13
C GLU A 158 27.76 12.00 -6.98
N TYR A 159 27.91 12.62 -8.18
CA TYR A 159 26.84 12.67 -9.16
C TYR A 159 26.83 11.37 -9.98
N MET A 160 25.78 10.58 -9.80
CA MET A 160 25.58 9.33 -10.51
C MET A 160 24.39 9.43 -11.45
N ARG A 161 24.50 8.87 -12.67
CA ARG A 161 23.36 8.75 -13.58
C ARG A 161 22.39 7.68 -13.09
N ALA A 162 21.10 7.93 -13.24
CA ALA A 162 20.04 7.01 -12.79
C ALA A 162 20.17 5.59 -13.36
N LEU A 163 20.72 5.48 -14.58
CA LEU A 163 20.97 4.19 -15.24
C LEU A 163 22.13 3.37 -14.63
N ASN A 164 23.05 4.02 -13.92
CA ASN A 164 24.26 3.40 -13.37
C ASN A 164 24.23 3.33 -11.84
N LEU A 165 23.05 3.47 -11.23
CA LEU A 165 22.93 3.45 -9.78
C LEU A 165 23.19 2.03 -9.24
N PRO A 166 24.01 1.90 -8.19
CA PRO A 166 24.24 0.60 -7.54
C PRO A 166 22.98 0.14 -6.82
N ALA A 167 22.81 -1.18 -6.66
CA ALA A 167 21.68 -1.76 -5.93
C ALA A 167 21.55 -1.24 -4.48
N SER A 168 22.68 -0.83 -3.87
CA SER A 168 22.71 -0.22 -2.54
C SER A 168 22.08 1.19 -2.48
N TYR A 169 21.92 1.87 -3.62
CA TYR A 169 21.35 3.22 -3.70
C TYR A 169 20.01 3.34 -2.98
N TYR A 170 19.12 2.38 -3.21
CA TYR A 170 17.79 2.38 -2.61
C TYR A 170 17.84 2.36 -1.07
N PHE A 171 18.67 1.49 -0.51
CA PHE A 171 18.83 1.37 0.96
C PHE A 171 19.47 2.61 1.57
N ILE A 172 20.47 3.18 0.89
CA ILE A 172 21.16 4.41 1.31
C ILE A 172 20.15 5.56 1.38
N TRP A 173 19.37 5.77 0.31
CA TRP A 173 18.36 6.81 0.27
C TRP A 173 17.26 6.62 1.32
N LEU A 174 16.81 5.39 1.53
CA LEU A 174 15.81 5.05 2.53
C LEU A 174 16.33 5.38 3.95
N PHE A 175 17.59 5.04 4.24
CA PHE A 175 18.22 5.33 5.52
C PHE A 175 18.34 6.84 5.79
N PHE A 176 18.75 7.62 4.82
CA PHE A 176 18.90 9.07 4.99
C PHE A 176 17.58 9.84 4.95
N LYS A 177 16.55 9.33 4.29
CA LYS A 177 15.26 10.01 4.18
C LYS A 177 14.28 9.64 5.29
N LEU A 178 14.39 8.48 5.89
CA LEU A 178 13.50 8.10 6.98
C LEU A 178 13.89 8.81 8.30
N PRO A 179 12.90 9.30 9.06
CA PRO A 179 13.15 9.77 10.41
C PRO A 179 13.81 8.68 11.27
N ILE A 180 14.81 9.05 12.05
CA ILE A 180 15.54 8.11 12.91
C ILE A 180 14.62 7.33 13.86
N LEU A 181 13.52 7.96 14.29
CA LEU A 181 12.51 7.31 15.13
C LEU A 181 11.81 6.13 14.42
N ILE A 182 11.59 6.24 13.10
CA ILE A 182 10.99 5.17 12.30
C ILE A 182 12.00 4.03 12.17
N ILE A 183 13.26 4.34 11.87
CA ILE A 183 14.34 3.34 11.77
C ILE A 183 14.49 2.59 13.10
N LEU A 184 14.56 3.30 14.23
CA LEU A 184 14.59 2.71 15.56
C LEU A 184 13.35 1.86 15.84
N GLY A 185 12.16 2.31 15.41
CA GLY A 185 10.92 1.54 15.53
C GLY A 185 10.99 0.20 14.79
N PHE A 186 11.52 0.18 13.57
CA PHE A 186 11.74 -1.06 12.82
C PHE A 186 12.74 -1.99 13.49
N LEU A 187 13.86 -1.47 14.00
CA LEU A 187 14.88 -2.26 14.69
C LEU A 187 14.38 -2.85 16.03
N LEU A 188 13.56 -2.09 16.77
CA LEU A 188 13.01 -2.53 18.05
C LEU A 188 11.78 -3.43 17.90
N PHE A 189 11.15 -3.43 16.73
CA PHE A 189 9.90 -4.16 16.49
C PHE A 189 9.99 -5.67 16.88
N PRO A 190 11.00 -6.45 16.47
CA PRO A 190 11.08 -7.88 16.80
C PRO A 190 11.12 -8.16 18.32
N PHE A 191 11.69 -7.22 19.10
CA PHE A 191 11.79 -7.34 20.56
C PHE A 191 10.47 -6.99 21.26
N ILE A 192 9.71 -6.07 20.68
CA ILE A 192 8.49 -5.53 21.26
C ILE A 192 7.28 -6.39 20.85
N GLU A 193 7.31 -7.01 19.67
CA GLU A 193 6.21 -7.78 19.10
C GLU A 193 5.68 -8.84 20.04
N LYS A 194 6.56 -9.64 20.68
CA LYS A 194 6.18 -10.70 21.63
C LYS A 194 5.30 -10.19 22.76
N LYS A 195 5.49 -8.93 23.19
CA LYS A 195 4.74 -8.29 24.27
C LYS A 195 3.38 -7.74 23.82
N PHE A 196 3.28 -7.23 22.59
CA PHE A 196 2.06 -6.59 22.06
C PHE A 196 1.14 -7.55 21.32
N SER A 197 1.63 -8.66 20.83
CA SER A 197 0.93 -9.58 19.94
C SER A 197 0.22 -10.73 20.67
N LYS A 198 -0.44 -10.43 21.80
CA LYS A 198 -1.25 -11.46 22.52
C LYS A 198 -2.49 -11.90 21.72
N ASN A 199 -2.98 -11.12 20.77
CA ASN A 199 -4.19 -11.39 20.00
C ASN A 199 -3.85 -11.70 18.54
N ASN A 200 -4.35 -12.83 18.01
CA ASN A 200 -4.12 -13.24 16.62
C ASN A 200 -4.54 -12.19 15.59
N LEU A 201 -5.59 -11.40 15.84
CA LEU A 201 -5.98 -10.31 14.96
C LEU A 201 -4.88 -9.24 14.87
N ASN A 202 -4.27 -8.87 16.00
CA ASN A 202 -3.18 -7.91 16.01
C ASN A 202 -1.96 -8.45 15.25
N LYS A 203 -1.66 -9.74 15.40
CA LYS A 203 -0.59 -10.40 14.62
C LYS A 203 -0.84 -10.27 13.12
N ILE A 204 -2.04 -10.65 12.66
CA ILE A 204 -2.40 -10.56 11.24
C ILE A 204 -2.21 -9.13 10.72
N LEU A 205 -2.76 -8.14 11.42
CA LEU A 205 -2.66 -6.74 11.03
C LEU A 205 -1.19 -6.27 10.97
N THR A 206 -0.40 -6.60 11.98
CA THR A 206 0.98 -6.16 12.07
C THR A 206 1.84 -6.79 10.99
N TYR A 207 1.79 -8.11 10.81
CA TYR A 207 2.55 -8.79 9.74
C TYR A 207 2.13 -8.33 8.36
N SER A 208 0.81 -8.20 8.10
CA SER A 208 0.33 -7.69 6.83
C SER A 208 0.85 -6.29 6.52
N LEU A 209 0.87 -5.38 7.51
CA LEU A 209 1.37 -4.02 7.32
C LEU A 209 2.88 -3.98 7.12
N ILE A 210 3.65 -4.82 7.83
CA ILE A 210 5.10 -4.90 7.65
C ILE A 210 5.44 -5.44 6.26
N PHE A 211 4.79 -6.52 5.83
CA PHE A 211 5.02 -7.06 4.48
C PHE A 211 4.69 -6.04 3.39
N THR A 212 3.72 -5.16 3.62
CA THR A 212 3.40 -4.10 2.65
C THR A 212 4.42 -2.98 2.60
N CYS A 213 5.24 -2.80 3.64
CA CYS A 213 6.38 -1.86 3.60
C CYS A 213 7.53 -2.37 2.70
N LEU A 214 7.50 -3.64 2.30
CA LEU A 214 8.50 -4.25 1.40
C LEU A 214 8.10 -4.17 -0.08
N ILE A 215 6.87 -3.74 -0.37
CA ILE A 215 6.34 -3.48 -1.72
C ILE A 215 6.64 -2.05 -2.15
#